data_52f7a6d1abcfd497ce16147234295ec1
#
_entry.id   52f7a6d1abcfd497ce16147234295ec1
#
_cell.length_a   1.000
_cell.length_b   1.000
_cell.length_c   1.000
_cell.angle_alpha   90.00
_cell.angle_beta   90.00
_cell.angle_gamma   90.00
#
_symmetry.space_group_name_H-M   'P 1'
#
loop_
_entity.id
_entity.type
_entity.pdbx_description
1 polymer ?
#
loop_
_entity_poly.entity_id
_entity_poly.type
_entity_poly.pdbx_seq_one_letter_code
_entity_poly.pdbx_strand_id
1 'polypeptide(L)'
;MKEMNLIESLAKAQSEMTHAHFDQTNPHFKSKFASLKSVIDAVKPALNNNGIFLLQVSHPVETGVGIETIFCKGDEKLSTGIVVAPVDKANAQGLGSALTYAKRYSLAMATSISADSDDDGNAAAANPPKNSTGRKPQSVTRQVIEQEGIVVDEEKKDGYVTGLVEAINSDDNDGLKELLAELKADSDMKIAVWAELPSPVRSFIRKQEK
;
A
#
# COMPACT_ATOMS: atom_id res chain seq x y z
N MET A 1 -41.89 -1.37 24.33
CA MET A 1 -40.52 -0.81 24.39
C MET A 1 -40.31 -0.08 23.05
N LYS A 2 -39.73 1.11 23.06
CA LYS A 2 -39.37 1.84 21.83
C LYS A 2 -38.29 1.05 21.08
N GLU A 3 -38.50 0.77 19.82
CA GLU A 3 -37.49 0.12 19.00
C GLU A 3 -36.27 1.07 18.83
N MET A 4 -35.05 0.54 19.06
CA MET A 4 -33.83 1.32 18.88
C MET A 4 -33.61 1.61 17.40
N ASN A 5 -33.26 2.88 17.09
CA ASN A 5 -32.87 3.29 15.75
C ASN A 5 -31.49 2.69 15.37
N LEU A 6 -31.03 2.91 14.12
CA LEU A 6 -29.77 2.37 13.64
C LEU A 6 -28.57 2.83 14.48
N ILE A 7 -28.50 4.10 14.87
CA ILE A 7 -27.37 4.65 15.65
C ILE A 7 -27.33 4.07 17.06
N GLU A 8 -28.47 4.00 17.73
CA GLU A 8 -28.59 3.39 19.07
C GLU A 8 -28.18 1.89 19.02
N SER A 9 -28.60 1.20 17.96
CA SER A 9 -28.26 -0.21 17.73
C SER A 9 -26.77 -0.41 17.40
N LEU A 10 -26.17 0.50 16.63
CA LEU A 10 -24.73 0.47 16.34
C LEU A 10 -23.90 0.70 17.61
N ALA A 11 -24.27 1.69 18.43
CA ALA A 11 -23.58 1.94 19.69
C ALA A 11 -23.64 0.71 20.62
N LYS A 12 -24.79 0.04 20.68
CA LYS A 12 -24.93 -1.20 21.44
C LYS A 12 -24.10 -2.33 20.82
N ALA A 13 -24.19 -2.53 19.51
CA ALA A 13 -23.41 -3.56 18.82
C ALA A 13 -21.90 -3.35 19.02
N GLN A 14 -21.42 -2.11 18.97
CA GLN A 14 -20.01 -1.79 19.19
C GLN A 14 -19.52 -2.21 20.58
N SER A 15 -20.36 -2.09 21.63
CA SER A 15 -20.01 -2.56 22.97
C SER A 15 -19.96 -4.11 23.09
N GLU A 16 -20.56 -4.82 22.15
CA GLU A 16 -20.61 -6.29 22.11
C GLU A 16 -19.56 -6.89 21.15
N MET A 17 -18.89 -6.05 20.33
CA MET A 17 -17.85 -6.51 19.40
C MET A 17 -16.62 -7.00 20.16
N THR A 18 -15.97 -8.00 19.59
CA THR A 18 -14.72 -8.54 20.11
C THR A 18 -13.53 -7.97 19.35
N HIS A 19 -12.32 -8.21 19.84
CA HIS A 19 -11.10 -7.86 19.11
C HIS A 19 -10.90 -8.84 17.95
N ALA A 20 -10.43 -8.31 16.80
CA ALA A 20 -9.98 -9.16 15.71
C ALA A 20 -8.66 -9.86 16.07
N HIS A 21 -8.55 -11.15 15.80
CA HIS A 21 -7.33 -11.90 16.03
C HIS A 21 -6.31 -11.62 14.94
N PHE A 22 -5.07 -11.35 15.30
CA PHE A 22 -3.97 -11.21 14.36
C PHE A 22 -3.50 -12.60 13.91
N ASP A 23 -4.19 -13.16 12.93
CA ASP A 23 -4.07 -14.55 12.43
C ASP A 23 -3.14 -14.66 11.20
N GLN A 24 -2.62 -13.54 10.71
CA GLN A 24 -1.72 -13.46 9.57
C GLN A 24 -0.43 -12.72 9.91
N THR A 25 0.63 -13.01 9.16
CA THR A 25 1.92 -12.33 9.27
C THR A 25 2.31 -11.73 7.92
N ASN A 26 2.64 -10.45 7.90
CA ASN A 26 3.17 -9.81 6.71
C ASN A 26 4.60 -10.30 6.47
N PRO A 27 4.90 -11.00 5.34
CA PRO A 27 6.22 -11.58 5.10
C PRO A 27 7.32 -10.52 4.91
N HIS A 28 6.95 -9.27 4.55
CA HIS A 28 7.88 -8.19 4.32
C HIS A 28 8.25 -7.44 5.61
N PHE A 29 7.25 -7.12 6.43
CA PHE A 29 7.44 -6.34 7.64
C PHE A 29 7.50 -7.19 8.89
N LYS A 30 7.22 -8.49 8.80
CA LYS A 30 7.11 -9.44 9.92
C LYS A 30 6.09 -9.02 11.01
N SER A 31 5.26 -8.01 10.71
CA SER A 31 4.16 -7.56 11.56
C SER A 31 2.98 -8.51 11.45
N LYS A 32 2.25 -8.68 12.55
CA LYS A 32 1.01 -9.46 12.57
C LYS A 32 -0.18 -8.58 12.21
N PHE A 33 -1.15 -9.16 11.52
CA PHE A 33 -2.40 -8.47 11.18
C PHE A 33 -3.59 -9.43 11.20
N ALA A 34 -4.80 -8.87 11.35
CA ALA A 34 -6.04 -9.61 11.28
C ALA A 34 -6.45 -9.80 9.81
N SER A 35 -6.77 -11.03 9.41
CA SER A 35 -7.38 -11.28 8.10
C SER A 35 -8.75 -10.62 7.99
N LEU A 36 -9.25 -10.44 6.75
CA LEU A 36 -10.63 -10.00 6.54
C LEU A 36 -11.64 -10.90 7.27
N LYS A 37 -11.39 -12.21 7.28
CA LYS A 37 -12.21 -13.16 8.01
C LYS A 37 -12.23 -12.86 9.51
N SER A 38 -11.08 -12.62 10.11
CA SER A 38 -10.96 -12.33 11.54
C SER A 38 -11.70 -11.02 11.91
N VAL A 39 -11.62 -9.98 11.09
CA VAL A 39 -12.38 -8.74 11.32
C VAL A 39 -13.89 -8.98 11.19
N ILE A 40 -14.33 -9.74 10.19
CA ILE A 40 -15.75 -10.08 10.02
C ILE A 40 -16.26 -10.89 11.23
N ASP A 41 -15.51 -11.88 11.70
CA ASP A 41 -15.89 -12.72 12.83
C ASP A 41 -15.99 -11.91 14.14
N ALA A 42 -15.17 -10.87 14.29
CA ALA A 42 -15.20 -9.99 15.46
C ALA A 42 -16.44 -9.08 15.52
N VAL A 43 -16.96 -8.64 14.35
CA VAL A 43 -18.02 -7.61 14.30
C VAL A 43 -19.40 -8.17 13.96
N LYS A 44 -19.48 -9.15 13.05
CA LYS A 44 -20.74 -9.61 12.47
C LYS A 44 -21.74 -10.18 13.50
N PRO A 45 -21.33 -10.97 14.50
CA PRO A 45 -22.26 -11.45 15.51
C PRO A 45 -22.95 -10.32 16.27
N ALA A 46 -22.20 -9.33 16.73
CA ALA A 46 -22.73 -8.18 17.47
C ALA A 46 -23.69 -7.33 16.60
N LEU A 47 -23.33 -7.09 15.33
CA LEU A 47 -24.21 -6.39 14.39
C LEU A 47 -25.53 -7.13 14.19
N ASN A 48 -25.47 -8.44 13.90
CA ASN A 48 -26.66 -9.25 13.64
C ASN A 48 -27.54 -9.38 14.89
N ASN A 49 -26.97 -9.53 16.10
CA ASN A 49 -27.72 -9.59 17.35
C ASN A 49 -28.51 -8.30 17.63
N ASN A 50 -28.05 -7.18 17.08
CA ASN A 50 -28.71 -5.89 17.21
C ASN A 50 -29.55 -5.50 15.95
N GLY A 51 -29.81 -6.49 15.06
CA GLY A 51 -30.66 -6.32 13.89
C GLY A 51 -30.05 -5.46 12.79
N ILE A 52 -28.70 -5.36 12.74
CA ILE A 52 -27.98 -4.57 11.77
C ILE A 52 -27.44 -5.49 10.66
N PHE A 53 -27.77 -5.16 9.42
CA PHE A 53 -27.23 -5.78 8.23
C PHE A 53 -26.00 -5.01 7.74
N LEU A 54 -24.87 -5.72 7.54
CA LEU A 54 -23.64 -5.19 7.02
C LEU A 54 -23.57 -5.44 5.51
N LEU A 55 -23.36 -4.38 4.72
CA LEU A 55 -23.16 -4.44 3.28
C LEU A 55 -21.84 -3.76 2.92
N GLN A 56 -21.07 -4.39 2.02
CA GLN A 56 -19.90 -3.75 1.40
C GLN A 56 -20.12 -3.69 -0.11
N VAL A 57 -20.00 -2.48 -0.67
CA VAL A 57 -20.24 -2.17 -2.07
C VAL A 57 -18.95 -1.69 -2.72
N SER A 58 -18.70 -2.14 -3.96
CA SER A 58 -17.60 -1.61 -4.77
C SER A 58 -18.06 -0.38 -5.55
N HIS A 59 -17.20 0.64 -5.60
CA HIS A 59 -17.42 1.86 -6.35
C HIS A 59 -16.38 2.02 -7.46
N PRO A 60 -16.76 2.56 -8.63
CA PRO A 60 -15.79 2.95 -9.64
C PRO A 60 -14.92 4.09 -9.10
N VAL A 61 -13.61 3.95 -9.27
CA VAL A 61 -12.59 4.94 -8.90
C VAL A 61 -11.60 5.07 -10.05
N GLU A 62 -10.93 6.21 -10.18
CA GLU A 62 -9.98 6.44 -11.27
C GLU A 62 -8.82 5.46 -11.24
N THR A 63 -8.31 5.15 -10.05
CA THR A 63 -7.21 4.19 -9.86
C THR A 63 -7.50 3.27 -8.67
N GLY A 64 -7.30 1.96 -8.87
CA GLY A 64 -7.47 0.99 -7.79
C GLY A 64 -8.88 0.44 -7.63
N VAL A 65 -9.28 0.17 -6.41
CA VAL A 65 -10.61 -0.33 -6.02
C VAL A 65 -11.18 0.53 -4.90
N GLY A 66 -12.44 0.94 -5.01
CA GLY A 66 -13.17 1.65 -3.97
C GLY A 66 -14.15 0.71 -3.27
N ILE A 67 -14.12 0.65 -1.94
CA ILE A 67 -15.07 -0.13 -1.13
C ILE A 67 -15.73 0.79 -0.11
N GLU A 68 -17.05 0.74 -0.05
CA GLU A 68 -17.86 1.40 0.93
C GLU A 68 -18.48 0.37 1.88
N THR A 69 -18.41 0.62 3.18
CA THR A 69 -19.14 -0.14 4.20
C THR A 69 -20.43 0.60 4.56
N ILE A 70 -21.57 -0.09 4.51
CA ILE A 70 -22.89 0.46 4.81
C ILE A 70 -23.54 -0.40 5.88
N PHE A 71 -24.04 0.23 6.93
CA PHE A 71 -24.88 -0.41 7.94
C PHE A 71 -26.34 -0.13 7.64
N CYS A 72 -27.19 -1.16 7.69
CA CYS A 72 -28.61 -1.05 7.44
C CYS A 72 -29.43 -1.66 8.58
N LYS A 73 -30.53 -0.99 8.98
CA LYS A 73 -31.51 -1.52 9.92
C LYS A 73 -32.90 -1.00 9.53
N GLY A 74 -33.81 -1.90 9.17
CA GLY A 74 -35.08 -1.51 8.58
C GLY A 74 -34.84 -0.64 7.34
N ASP A 75 -35.45 0.55 7.31
CA ASP A 75 -35.29 1.52 6.21
C ASP A 75 -34.09 2.49 6.42
N GLU A 76 -33.42 2.42 7.58
CA GLU A 76 -32.28 3.29 7.91
C GLU A 76 -30.98 2.73 7.33
N LYS A 77 -30.14 3.63 6.80
CA LYS A 77 -28.82 3.32 6.24
C LYS A 77 -27.81 4.34 6.71
N LEU A 78 -26.61 3.85 7.07
CA LEU A 78 -25.45 4.66 7.37
C LEU A 78 -24.29 4.25 6.47
N SER A 79 -23.87 5.17 5.60
CA SER A 79 -22.64 5.06 4.80
C SER A 79 -21.46 5.54 5.63
N THR A 80 -20.33 4.84 5.54
CA THR A 80 -19.08 5.20 6.22
C THR A 80 -18.05 5.82 5.28
N GLY A 81 -18.43 6.10 4.03
CA GLY A 81 -17.55 6.60 2.99
C GLY A 81 -16.78 5.49 2.26
N ILE A 82 -16.03 5.89 1.25
CA ILE A 82 -15.32 4.99 0.35
C ILE A 82 -13.84 4.92 0.75
N VAL A 83 -13.36 3.71 1.00
CA VAL A 83 -11.93 3.42 1.16
C VAL A 83 -11.37 2.96 -0.17
N VAL A 84 -10.30 3.61 -0.64
CA VAL A 84 -9.64 3.29 -1.91
C VAL A 84 -8.33 2.56 -1.65
N ALA A 85 -8.10 1.46 -2.36
CA ALA A 85 -6.84 0.73 -2.35
C ALA A 85 -6.27 0.64 -3.78
N PRO A 86 -4.95 0.88 -3.96
CA PRO A 86 -4.31 0.74 -5.26
C PRO A 86 -4.26 -0.72 -5.71
N VAL A 87 -4.26 -0.96 -7.01
CA VAL A 87 -4.02 -2.28 -7.61
C VAL A 87 -2.58 -2.34 -8.12
N ASP A 88 -1.71 -3.04 -7.40
CA ASP A 88 -0.28 -3.14 -7.73
C ASP A 88 0.01 -3.92 -9.02
N LYS A 89 -0.86 -4.88 -9.35
CA LYS A 89 -0.74 -5.72 -10.55
C LYS A 89 -2.04 -5.71 -11.32
N ALA A 90 -1.99 -5.32 -12.59
CA ALA A 90 -3.15 -5.28 -13.49
C ALA A 90 -3.57 -6.68 -13.95
N ASN A 91 -3.88 -7.57 -13.00
CA ASN A 91 -4.40 -8.92 -13.25
C ASN A 91 -5.42 -9.30 -12.17
N ALA A 92 -6.12 -10.42 -12.38
CA ALA A 92 -7.18 -10.88 -11.47
C ALA A 92 -6.69 -11.11 -10.02
N GLN A 93 -5.46 -11.57 -9.84
CA GLN A 93 -4.88 -11.77 -8.51
C GLN A 93 -4.62 -10.44 -7.80
N GLY A 94 -4.06 -9.44 -8.50
CA GLY A 94 -3.84 -8.10 -7.96
C GLY A 94 -5.14 -7.41 -7.59
N LEU A 95 -6.16 -7.51 -8.46
CA LEU A 95 -7.50 -7.00 -8.19
C LEU A 95 -8.12 -7.67 -6.94
N GLY A 96 -8.06 -8.99 -6.84
CA GLY A 96 -8.58 -9.75 -5.69
C GLY A 96 -7.89 -9.37 -4.37
N SER A 97 -6.57 -9.17 -4.41
CA SER A 97 -5.79 -8.70 -3.25
C SER A 97 -6.21 -7.30 -2.81
N ALA A 98 -6.32 -6.36 -3.75
CA ALA A 98 -6.73 -4.98 -3.46
C ALA A 98 -8.17 -4.93 -2.91
N LEU A 99 -9.10 -5.71 -3.47
CA LEU A 99 -10.48 -5.83 -2.96
C LEU A 99 -10.50 -6.37 -1.52
N THR A 100 -9.72 -7.42 -1.22
CA THR A 100 -9.64 -7.99 0.12
C THR A 100 -9.07 -6.98 1.11
N TYR A 101 -8.03 -6.26 0.70
CA TYR A 101 -7.41 -5.18 1.48
C TYR A 101 -8.41 -4.06 1.78
N ALA A 102 -9.05 -3.50 0.75
CA ALA A 102 -10.01 -2.41 0.89
C ALA A 102 -11.22 -2.80 1.75
N LYS A 103 -11.76 -4.01 1.59
CA LYS A 103 -12.86 -4.54 2.42
C LYS A 103 -12.47 -4.64 3.89
N ARG A 104 -11.28 -5.15 4.18
CA ARG A 104 -10.78 -5.29 5.55
C ARG A 104 -10.66 -3.93 6.25
N TYR A 105 -9.99 -2.97 5.61
CA TYR A 105 -9.80 -1.64 6.20
C TYR A 105 -11.08 -0.82 6.26
N SER A 106 -11.94 -0.88 5.24
CA SER A 106 -13.25 -0.22 5.28
C SER A 106 -14.10 -0.70 6.46
N LEU A 107 -14.11 -2.02 6.73
CA LEU A 107 -14.87 -2.59 7.85
C LEU A 107 -14.22 -2.24 9.20
N ALA A 108 -12.91 -2.39 9.32
CA ALA A 108 -12.17 -2.10 10.56
C ALA A 108 -12.33 -0.63 10.98
N MET A 109 -12.19 0.31 10.03
CA MET A 109 -12.42 1.74 10.26
C MET A 109 -13.87 2.03 10.66
N ALA A 110 -14.85 1.45 9.96
CA ALA A 110 -16.28 1.67 10.22
C ALA A 110 -16.71 1.18 11.61
N THR A 111 -16.00 0.20 12.18
CA THR A 111 -16.31 -0.41 13.49
C THR A 111 -15.32 -0.03 14.60
N SER A 112 -14.28 0.74 14.28
CA SER A 112 -13.18 1.11 15.19
C SER A 112 -12.44 -0.10 15.77
N ILE A 113 -12.32 -1.19 14.98
CA ILE A 113 -11.54 -2.37 15.36
C ILE A 113 -10.14 -2.26 14.75
N SER A 114 -9.11 -2.54 15.54
CA SER A 114 -7.75 -2.62 15.04
C SER A 114 -7.59 -3.82 14.11
N ALA A 115 -7.13 -3.58 12.88
CA ALA A 115 -6.85 -4.61 11.89
C ALA A 115 -5.36 -4.99 11.84
N ASP A 116 -4.49 -4.16 12.40
CA ASP A 116 -3.05 -4.33 12.44
C ASP A 116 -2.56 -4.16 13.88
N SER A 117 -1.46 -4.82 14.23
CA SER A 117 -0.79 -4.55 15.50
C SER A 117 -0.22 -3.14 15.45
N ASP A 118 -0.54 -2.33 16.47
CA ASP A 118 0.08 -1.01 16.64
C ASP A 118 1.59 -1.22 16.80
N ASP A 119 2.31 -1.02 15.71
CA ASP A 119 3.78 -1.02 15.69
C ASP A 119 4.27 0.41 15.95
N ASP A 120 3.70 1.03 17.00
CA ASP A 120 3.97 2.40 17.40
C ASP A 120 5.43 2.55 17.84
N GLY A 121 6.29 2.81 16.87
CA GLY A 121 7.62 3.33 17.14
C GLY A 121 8.65 2.35 17.73
N ASN A 122 8.31 1.10 18.06
CA ASN A 122 9.29 0.12 18.53
C ASN A 122 10.24 -0.34 17.40
N ALA A 123 9.79 -0.32 16.14
CA ALA A 123 10.68 -0.56 15.00
C ALA A 123 11.65 0.60 14.77
N ALA A 124 11.28 1.82 15.12
CA ALA A 124 12.15 3.01 15.04
C ALA A 124 13.13 3.12 16.21
N ALA A 125 12.81 2.55 17.39
CA ALA A 125 13.63 2.65 18.58
C ALA A 125 14.59 1.45 18.79
N ALA A 126 14.42 0.33 18.10
CA ALA A 126 15.11 -0.93 18.37
C ALA A 126 16.32 -1.24 17.48
N ASN A 127 16.76 -0.35 16.59
CA ASN A 127 17.95 -0.62 15.79
C ASN A 127 18.93 0.56 15.75
N PRO A 128 20.03 0.48 16.54
CA PRO A 128 21.26 1.14 16.12
C PRO A 128 21.78 0.41 14.85
N PRO A 129 22.40 1.10 13.90
CA PRO A 129 22.74 0.54 12.60
C PRO A 129 23.74 -0.61 12.75
N LYS A 130 23.29 -1.86 12.65
CA LYS A 130 24.15 -3.00 12.37
C LYS A 130 24.19 -3.20 10.86
N ASN A 131 25.37 -2.97 10.29
CA ASN A 131 25.75 -3.39 8.96
C ASN A 131 25.26 -4.81 8.67
N SER A 132 24.30 -4.98 7.77
CA SER A 132 24.09 -6.24 7.08
C SER A 132 23.62 -5.95 5.66
N THR A 133 24.47 -6.27 4.73
CA THR A 133 24.29 -6.39 3.29
C THR A 133 23.06 -7.22 2.95
N GLY A 134 21.99 -6.57 2.47
CA GLY A 134 20.76 -7.24 2.00
C GLY A 134 19.72 -6.24 1.54
N ARG A 135 19.98 -5.61 0.40
CA ARG A 135 19.16 -4.54 -0.19
C ARG A 135 17.79 -5.00 -0.64
N LYS A 136 16.75 -4.22 -0.30
CA LYS A 136 15.60 -3.97 -1.19
C LYS A 136 15.36 -2.47 -1.35
N PRO A 137 15.19 -2.00 -2.60
CA PRO A 137 15.21 -0.59 -2.93
C PRO A 137 13.79 -0.08 -3.21
N GLN A 138 13.41 1.04 -2.61
CA GLN A 138 12.58 2.04 -3.30
C GLN A 138 12.30 3.34 -2.51
N SER A 139 12.52 3.39 -1.19
CA SER A 139 12.36 4.64 -0.43
C SER A 139 13.69 5.32 -0.05
N VAL A 140 14.78 4.59 -0.15
CA VAL A 140 16.09 5.03 0.34
C VAL A 140 16.73 6.09 -0.58
N THR A 141 16.49 6.01 -1.90
CA THR A 141 17.17 6.86 -2.88
C THR A 141 16.74 8.33 -2.78
N ARG A 142 15.45 8.59 -2.52
CA ARG A 142 14.94 9.97 -2.40
C ARG A 142 15.37 10.61 -1.07
N GLN A 143 15.41 9.84 0.00
CA GLN A 143 15.92 10.29 1.30
C GLN A 143 17.43 10.50 1.31
N VAL A 144 18.21 9.72 0.55
CA VAL A 144 19.66 9.89 0.40
C VAL A 144 19.97 11.19 -0.37
N ILE A 145 19.22 11.50 -1.41
CA ILE A 145 19.36 12.76 -2.18
C ILE A 145 19.11 13.96 -1.26
N GLU A 146 18.10 13.91 -0.39
CA GLU A 146 17.78 14.99 0.55
C GLU A 146 18.76 15.08 1.73
N GLN A 147 19.32 13.96 2.21
CA GLN A 147 20.26 13.93 3.34
C GLN A 147 21.70 14.22 2.96
N GLU A 148 22.16 13.84 1.76
CA GLU A 148 23.53 14.06 1.29
C GLU A 148 23.67 15.39 0.51
N GLY A 149 22.58 16.13 0.30
CA GLY A 149 22.62 17.43 -0.38
C GLY A 149 23.10 17.32 -1.84
N ILE A 150 22.80 16.18 -2.50
CA ILE A 150 23.17 15.95 -3.89
C ILE A 150 22.42 16.94 -4.78
N VAL A 151 23.17 17.88 -5.36
CA VAL A 151 22.65 18.85 -6.33
C VAL A 151 23.13 18.42 -7.71
N VAL A 152 22.21 17.98 -8.55
CA VAL A 152 22.48 17.64 -9.95
C VAL A 152 21.79 18.62 -10.89
N ASP A 153 22.31 18.74 -12.10
CA ASP A 153 21.66 19.46 -13.17
C ASP A 153 20.41 18.70 -13.60
N GLU A 154 19.23 19.27 -13.30
CA GLU A 154 17.92 18.66 -13.56
C GLU A 154 17.70 18.39 -15.07
N GLU A 155 18.14 19.29 -15.94
CA GLU A 155 17.99 19.14 -17.40
C GLU A 155 18.84 17.97 -17.92
N LYS A 156 20.06 17.81 -17.41
CA LYS A 156 20.90 16.64 -17.70
C LYS A 156 20.32 15.35 -17.14
N LYS A 157 19.80 15.38 -15.93
CA LYS A 157 19.17 14.22 -15.30
C LYS A 157 17.99 13.72 -16.13
N ASP A 158 17.10 14.63 -16.54
CA ASP A 158 15.93 14.30 -17.37
C ASP A 158 16.34 13.79 -18.74
N GLY A 159 17.43 14.33 -19.31
CA GLY A 159 18.05 13.86 -20.55
C GLY A 159 18.51 12.39 -20.44
N TYR A 160 19.19 12.02 -19.37
CA TYR A 160 19.60 10.63 -19.12
C TYR A 160 18.42 9.70 -18.90
N VAL A 161 17.40 10.11 -18.13
CA VAL A 161 16.19 9.30 -17.90
C VAL A 161 15.48 9.02 -19.22
N THR A 162 15.28 10.05 -20.04
CA THR A 162 14.63 9.94 -21.35
C THR A 162 15.46 9.09 -22.31
N GLY A 163 16.75 9.36 -22.44
CA GLY A 163 17.64 8.62 -23.34
C GLY A 163 17.74 7.13 -23.00
N LEU A 164 17.82 6.75 -21.73
CA LEU A 164 17.81 5.35 -21.30
C LEU A 164 16.50 4.65 -21.61
N VAL A 165 15.37 5.32 -21.44
CA VAL A 165 14.05 4.77 -21.77
C VAL A 165 13.91 4.60 -23.29
N GLU A 166 14.33 5.56 -24.08
CA GLU A 166 14.28 5.52 -25.53
C GLU A 166 15.20 4.45 -26.12
N ALA A 167 16.45 4.34 -25.63
CA ALA A 167 17.39 3.32 -26.07
C ALA A 167 16.87 1.90 -25.83
N ILE A 168 16.19 1.66 -24.69
CA ILE A 168 15.58 0.36 -24.39
C ILE A 168 14.36 0.09 -25.29
N ASN A 169 13.52 1.09 -25.53
CA ASN A 169 12.31 0.92 -26.35
C ASN A 169 12.63 0.75 -27.84
N SER A 170 13.77 1.25 -28.30
CA SER A 170 14.24 1.12 -29.70
C SER A 170 15.23 -0.01 -29.92
N ASP A 171 15.51 -0.85 -28.90
CA ASP A 171 16.54 -1.90 -28.93
C ASP A 171 17.95 -1.38 -29.30
N ASP A 172 18.23 -0.09 -29.01
CA ASP A 172 19.55 0.51 -29.24
C ASP A 172 20.52 0.15 -28.11
N ASN A 173 21.13 -1.02 -28.25
CA ASN A 173 22.06 -1.56 -27.25
C ASN A 173 23.38 -0.77 -27.18
N ASP A 174 23.80 -0.10 -28.24
CA ASP A 174 25.05 0.66 -28.26
C ASP A 174 24.85 2.03 -27.61
N GLY A 175 23.78 2.75 -27.91
CA GLY A 175 23.38 3.96 -27.22
C GLY A 175 23.12 3.74 -25.72
N LEU A 176 22.52 2.60 -25.36
CA LEU A 176 22.32 2.22 -23.95
C LEU A 176 23.65 2.05 -23.20
N LYS A 177 24.65 1.39 -23.83
CA LYS A 177 25.99 1.21 -23.23
C LYS A 177 26.73 2.53 -23.05
N GLU A 178 26.64 3.41 -24.03
CA GLU A 178 27.27 4.75 -23.99
C GLU A 178 26.71 5.58 -22.85
N LEU A 179 25.39 5.70 -22.73
CA LEU A 179 24.72 6.41 -21.63
C LEU A 179 25.06 5.83 -20.26
N LEU A 180 25.12 4.49 -20.13
CA LEU A 180 25.50 3.85 -18.89
C LEU A 180 26.97 4.05 -18.53
N ALA A 181 27.87 4.14 -19.52
CA ALA A 181 29.29 4.45 -19.32
C ALA A 181 29.50 5.89 -18.83
N GLU A 182 28.79 6.83 -19.40
CA GLU A 182 28.79 8.22 -18.93
C GLU A 182 28.28 8.36 -17.51
N LEU A 183 27.16 7.71 -17.17
CA LEU A 183 26.60 7.72 -15.82
C LEU A 183 27.49 7.04 -14.77
N LYS A 184 28.39 6.13 -15.18
CA LYS A 184 29.36 5.52 -14.25
C LYS A 184 30.45 6.51 -13.81
N ALA A 185 30.72 7.54 -14.60
CA ALA A 185 31.70 8.56 -14.29
C ALA A 185 31.20 9.60 -13.25
N ASP A 186 29.88 9.75 -13.10
CA ASP A 186 29.23 10.69 -12.20
C ASP A 186 28.31 9.95 -11.21
N SER A 187 28.80 9.73 -9.98
CA SER A 187 28.09 8.99 -8.96
C SER A 187 26.81 9.67 -8.52
N ASP A 188 26.79 10.99 -8.43
CA ASP A 188 25.66 11.77 -7.94
C ASP A 188 24.55 11.79 -8.99
N MET A 189 24.92 12.05 -10.25
CA MET A 189 24.01 11.96 -11.38
C MET A 189 23.42 10.55 -11.53
N LYS A 190 24.25 9.52 -11.37
CA LYS A 190 23.79 8.12 -11.41
C LYS A 190 22.73 7.83 -10.35
N ILE A 191 22.93 8.30 -9.11
CA ILE A 191 21.97 8.11 -8.01
C ILE A 191 20.66 8.82 -8.36
N ALA A 192 20.72 10.07 -8.83
CA ALA A 192 19.57 10.87 -9.17
C ALA A 192 18.76 10.26 -10.34
N VAL A 193 19.41 9.87 -11.43
CA VAL A 193 18.78 9.21 -12.59
C VAL A 193 18.17 7.87 -12.17
N TRP A 194 18.89 7.06 -11.38
CA TRP A 194 18.40 5.76 -10.93
C TRP A 194 17.15 5.85 -10.06
N ALA A 195 16.98 6.95 -9.31
CA ALA A 195 15.79 7.21 -8.51
C ALA A 195 14.53 7.39 -9.36
N GLU A 196 14.65 8.02 -10.52
CA GLU A 196 13.52 8.36 -11.40
C GLU A 196 13.21 7.32 -12.47
N LEU A 197 14.17 6.46 -12.82
CA LEU A 197 13.94 5.43 -13.83
C LEU A 197 12.77 4.50 -13.46
N PRO A 198 11.87 4.17 -14.40
CA PRO A 198 10.81 3.19 -14.21
C PRO A 198 11.35 1.80 -13.82
N SER A 199 10.62 1.06 -12.96
CA SER A 199 11.04 -0.26 -12.48
C SER A 199 11.37 -1.28 -13.58
N PRO A 200 10.63 -1.37 -14.71
CA PRO A 200 10.98 -2.25 -15.82
C PRO A 200 12.34 -1.91 -16.44
N VAL A 201 12.62 -0.62 -16.63
CA VAL A 201 13.87 -0.11 -17.20
C VAL A 201 15.06 -0.47 -16.30
N ARG A 202 14.94 -0.21 -14.99
CA ARG A 202 15.96 -0.60 -14.01
C ARG A 202 16.22 -2.11 -14.00
N SER A 203 15.17 -2.91 -14.15
CA SER A 203 15.28 -4.38 -14.18
C SER A 203 15.97 -4.87 -15.45
N PHE A 204 15.73 -4.21 -16.59
CA PHE A 204 16.39 -4.51 -17.85
C PHE A 204 17.88 -4.20 -17.77
N ILE A 205 18.27 -2.98 -17.35
CA ILE A 205 19.66 -2.57 -17.21
C ILE A 205 20.45 -3.51 -16.28
N ARG A 206 19.88 -3.92 -15.14
CA ARG A 206 20.53 -4.87 -14.22
C ARG A 206 20.77 -6.26 -14.81
N LYS A 207 20.01 -6.68 -15.81
CA LYS A 207 20.22 -7.96 -16.52
C LYS A 207 21.35 -7.87 -17.51
N GLN A 208 21.60 -6.70 -18.06
CA GLN A 208 22.70 -6.45 -19.01
C GLN A 208 24.08 -6.28 -18.31
N GLU A 209 24.09 -5.93 -17.02
CA GLU A 209 25.31 -5.75 -16.23
C GLU A 209 25.82 -7.07 -15.58
N LYS A 210 25.15 -8.20 -15.82
CA LYS A 210 25.58 -9.55 -15.37
C LYS A 210 26.23 -10.34 -16.49
#